data_68105366c19863c9ace695d22dff684a
#
_entry.id   68105366c19863c9ace695d22dff684a
#
_cell.length_a   1.000
_cell.length_b   1.000
_cell.length_c   1.000
_cell.angle_alpha   90.00
_cell.angle_beta   90.00
_cell.angle_gamma   90.00
#
_symmetry.space_group_name_H-M   'P 1'
#
loop_
_entity.id
_entity.type
_entity.pdbx_description
1 polymer ?
#
loop_
_entity_poly.entity_id
_entity_poly.type
_entity_poly.pdbx_seq_one_letter_code
_entity_poly.pdbx_strand_id
1 'polypeptide(L)'
;MNLGDGGNSEYGLIDCHAQILGLQNSEDEDNLGEIDPGKNIEEKKPDFSLPEYRVLCDKLSITGTVLLQPEDCGHDHEILIKTITDVNQNSEKKTPRSAVGIATLDLDATDNELENLKASGVVGAQFFMKAGENKYQWDDAERLAWRIHDLGWHVDLKIDGSDLHEVEQRLASWPGYIILHHIGLFLRTKTLKQRGFKALTRLIDRDK
;
A
#
# COMPACT_ATOMS: atom_id res chain seq x y z
N MET A 1 26.53 19.37 -12.06
CA MET A 1 25.97 19.85 -10.78
C MET A 1 26.38 18.81 -9.73
N ASN A 2 27.29 19.17 -8.84
CA ASN A 2 27.68 18.36 -7.69
C ASN A 2 26.48 18.31 -6.73
N LEU A 3 25.91 17.16 -6.55
CA LEU A 3 25.03 16.88 -5.41
C LEU A 3 25.95 16.82 -4.20
N GLY A 4 25.81 17.80 -3.33
CA GLY A 4 26.64 17.98 -2.15
C GLY A 4 26.63 16.76 -1.24
N ASP A 5 27.72 16.62 -0.49
CA ASP A 5 27.94 15.64 0.58
C ASP A 5 26.69 15.44 1.41
N GLY A 6 26.22 14.17 1.44
CA GLY A 6 25.11 13.74 2.25
C GLY A 6 25.41 13.96 3.73
N GLY A 7 24.97 15.11 4.24
CA GLY A 7 24.85 15.30 5.68
C GLY A 7 24.02 14.15 6.23
N ASN A 8 24.55 13.43 7.23
CA ASN A 8 23.79 12.49 8.04
C ASN A 8 22.52 13.18 8.52
N SER A 9 21.37 12.96 7.85
CA SER A 9 20.12 13.40 8.40
C SER A 9 19.85 12.49 9.60
N GLU A 10 19.66 13.10 10.75
CA GLU A 10 19.28 12.42 12.01
C GLU A 10 17.91 11.71 11.88
N TYR A 11 17.20 11.95 10.77
CA TYR A 11 15.91 11.41 10.40
C TYR A 11 16.06 10.49 9.19
N GLY A 12 15.69 9.21 9.36
CA GLY A 12 15.63 8.26 8.25
C GLY A 12 14.51 8.58 7.28
N LEU A 13 14.64 8.14 6.03
CA LEU A 13 13.57 8.21 5.04
C LEU A 13 12.58 7.07 5.28
N ILE A 14 11.30 7.34 5.03
CA ILE A 14 10.22 6.34 5.06
C ILE A 14 9.66 6.21 3.66
N ASP A 15 9.67 4.98 3.12
CA ASP A 15 8.90 4.63 1.93
C ASP A 15 7.48 4.30 2.35
N CYS A 16 6.54 5.17 2.00
CA CYS A 16 5.14 5.03 2.41
C CYS A 16 4.29 4.18 1.46
N HIS A 17 4.86 3.59 0.39
CA HIS A 17 4.08 2.87 -0.61
C HIS A 17 4.92 1.85 -1.37
N ALA A 18 5.39 0.81 -0.71
CA ALA A 18 6.14 -0.26 -1.34
C ALA A 18 5.26 -1.51 -1.55
N GLN A 19 5.43 -2.18 -2.69
CA GLN A 19 4.83 -3.49 -2.96
C GLN A 19 5.93 -4.48 -3.30
N ILE A 20 5.95 -5.64 -2.62
CA ILE A 20 6.86 -6.74 -2.90
C ILE A 20 6.03 -7.84 -3.57
N LEU A 21 6.36 -8.17 -4.82
CA LEU A 21 5.53 -9.03 -5.67
C LEU A 21 5.92 -10.51 -5.63
N GLY A 22 7.04 -10.87 -5.02
CA GLY A 22 7.48 -12.25 -4.93
C GLY A 22 8.60 -12.47 -3.92
N LEU A 23 8.62 -13.69 -3.38
CA LEU A 23 9.76 -14.25 -2.68
C LEU A 23 10.47 -15.14 -3.71
N GLN A 24 11.30 -14.57 -4.58
CA GLN A 24 12.16 -15.42 -5.39
C GLN A 24 13.10 -16.16 -4.46
N ASN A 25 12.89 -17.46 -4.33
CA ASN A 25 13.91 -18.35 -3.84
C ASN A 25 15.04 -18.29 -4.87
N SER A 26 16.27 -18.10 -4.40
CA SER A 26 17.48 -18.05 -5.20
C SER A 26 17.82 -19.35 -5.96
N GLU A 27 16.86 -20.26 -6.09
CA GLU A 27 17.00 -21.54 -6.80
C GLU A 27 16.44 -21.50 -8.24
N ASP A 28 15.74 -20.43 -8.65
CA ASP A 28 15.13 -20.32 -9.99
C ASP A 28 15.98 -19.51 -10.99
N GLU A 29 17.23 -19.19 -10.69
CA GLU A 29 18.11 -18.41 -11.60
C GLU A 29 18.49 -19.15 -12.89
N ASP A 30 18.24 -20.46 -13.03
CA ASP A 30 18.67 -21.26 -14.17
C ASP A 30 17.61 -21.46 -15.28
N ASN A 31 16.45 -20.83 -15.19
CA ASN A 31 15.39 -20.99 -16.20
C ASN A 31 15.13 -19.71 -17.02
N LEU A 32 16.19 -19.17 -17.64
CA LEU A 32 16.06 -18.26 -18.77
C LEU A 32 15.62 -19.07 -19.99
N GLY A 33 14.34 -19.47 -20.02
CA GLY A 33 13.75 -20.13 -21.17
C GLY A 33 13.90 -19.27 -22.43
N GLU A 34 14.24 -19.91 -23.55
CA GLU A 34 14.33 -19.32 -24.87
C GLU A 34 13.09 -18.45 -25.16
N ILE A 35 13.32 -17.19 -25.51
CA ILE A 35 12.27 -16.25 -25.90
C ILE A 35 11.71 -16.71 -27.24
N ASP A 36 10.50 -17.25 -27.25
CA ASP A 36 9.73 -17.52 -28.46
C ASP A 36 9.22 -16.18 -29.05
N PRO A 37 9.71 -15.73 -30.22
CA PRO A 37 9.35 -14.42 -30.77
C PRO A 37 7.89 -14.34 -31.28
N GLY A 38 7.07 -15.38 -31.11
CA GLY A 38 5.67 -15.45 -31.56
C GLY A 38 4.64 -15.41 -30.45
N LYS A 39 5.02 -15.45 -29.18
CA LYS A 39 4.08 -15.29 -28.07
C LYS A 39 3.92 -13.81 -27.73
N ASN A 40 2.65 -13.36 -27.66
CA ASN A 40 2.32 -12.10 -27.01
C ASN A 40 3.01 -12.07 -25.65
N ILE A 41 3.96 -11.15 -25.49
CA ILE A 41 4.54 -10.82 -24.21
C ILE A 41 3.38 -10.18 -23.42
N GLU A 42 2.66 -10.98 -22.64
CA GLU A 42 1.97 -10.42 -21.48
C GLU A 42 3.07 -9.69 -20.72
N GLU A 43 2.96 -8.38 -20.58
CA GLU A 43 3.91 -7.57 -19.83
C GLU A 43 3.99 -8.17 -18.42
N LYS A 44 4.96 -9.08 -18.24
CA LYS A 44 5.28 -9.62 -16.92
C LYS A 44 5.70 -8.40 -16.10
N LYS A 45 4.83 -7.99 -15.18
CA LYS A 45 5.19 -6.94 -14.22
C LYS A 45 6.54 -7.33 -13.65
N PRO A 46 7.54 -6.44 -13.64
CA PRO A 46 8.84 -6.79 -13.08
C PRO A 46 8.60 -7.23 -11.63
N ASP A 47 8.97 -8.47 -11.33
CA ASP A 47 8.91 -9.00 -9.97
C ASP A 47 9.92 -8.21 -9.14
N PHE A 48 9.45 -7.25 -8.36
CA PHE A 48 10.30 -6.48 -7.46
C PHE A 48 10.44 -7.28 -6.17
N SER A 49 11.57 -7.95 -6.05
CA SER A 49 11.84 -8.84 -4.93
C SER A 49 12.33 -8.10 -3.67
N LEU A 50 12.18 -8.72 -2.53
CA LEU A 50 12.69 -8.16 -1.27
C LEU A 50 14.22 -7.92 -1.27
N PRO A 51 15.08 -8.77 -1.84
CA PRO A 51 16.52 -8.48 -1.98
C PRO A 51 16.81 -7.21 -2.79
N GLU A 52 16.13 -7.01 -3.92
CA GLU A 52 16.27 -5.80 -4.75
C GLU A 52 15.83 -4.56 -4.01
N TYR A 53 14.69 -4.65 -3.32
CA TYR A 53 14.19 -3.57 -2.48
C TYR A 53 15.18 -3.19 -1.36
N ARG A 54 15.81 -4.18 -0.74
CA ARG A 54 16.86 -3.94 0.28
C ARG A 54 18.04 -3.16 -0.27
N VAL A 55 18.48 -3.48 -1.48
CA VAL A 55 19.57 -2.73 -2.16
C VAL A 55 19.16 -1.28 -2.39
N LEU A 56 17.91 -1.04 -2.80
CA LEU A 56 17.39 0.31 -2.98
C LEU A 56 17.32 1.07 -1.65
N CYS A 57 16.82 0.43 -0.60
CA CYS A 57 16.77 1.02 0.74
C CYS A 57 18.17 1.42 1.26
N ASP A 58 19.20 0.59 1.00
CA ASP A 58 20.58 0.91 1.39
C ASP A 58 21.09 2.15 0.63
N LYS A 59 20.81 2.24 -0.67
CA LYS A 59 21.23 3.38 -1.51
C LYS A 59 20.56 4.69 -1.12
N LEU A 60 19.29 4.63 -0.72
CA LEU A 60 18.47 5.80 -0.42
C LEU A 60 18.39 6.11 1.08
N SER A 61 19.04 5.33 1.94
CA SER A 61 18.96 5.43 3.41
C SER A 61 17.53 5.36 3.94
N ILE A 62 16.70 4.47 3.35
CA ILE A 62 15.34 4.21 3.81
C ILE A 62 15.41 3.37 5.09
N THR A 63 14.78 3.85 6.16
CA THR A 63 14.75 3.23 7.49
C THR A 63 13.38 2.70 7.88
N GLY A 64 12.32 3.18 7.24
CA GLY A 64 10.95 2.71 7.45
C GLY A 64 10.25 2.40 6.14
N THR A 65 9.34 1.42 6.16
CA THR A 65 8.60 1.01 4.96
C THR A 65 7.15 0.69 5.32
N VAL A 66 6.22 1.23 4.53
CA VAL A 66 4.82 0.79 4.52
C VAL A 66 4.64 -0.14 3.32
N LEU A 67 4.40 -1.42 3.61
CA LEU A 67 4.21 -2.47 2.62
C LEU A 67 2.72 -2.61 2.30
N LEU A 68 2.35 -2.42 1.05
CA LEU A 68 0.99 -2.64 0.59
C LEU A 68 0.88 -4.06 0.00
N GLN A 69 -0.15 -4.78 0.38
CA GLN A 69 -0.44 -6.09 -0.20
C GLN A 69 -0.70 -5.94 -1.70
N PRO A 70 -0.02 -6.72 -2.57
CA PRO A 70 -0.29 -6.72 -4.00
C PRO A 70 -1.74 -7.15 -4.30
N GLU A 71 -2.37 -6.52 -5.29
CA GLU A 71 -3.77 -6.82 -5.66
C GLU A 71 -3.96 -8.29 -6.10
N ASP A 72 -2.95 -8.85 -6.76
CA ASP A 72 -2.97 -10.22 -7.27
C ASP A 72 -2.96 -11.28 -6.15
N CYS A 73 -2.54 -10.91 -4.93
CA CYS A 73 -2.60 -11.80 -3.76
C CYS A 73 -4.02 -11.95 -3.18
N GLY A 74 -4.99 -11.16 -3.61
CA GLY A 74 -6.35 -11.21 -3.10
C GLY A 74 -6.39 -11.05 -1.58
N HIS A 75 -6.89 -12.07 -0.86
CA HIS A 75 -6.93 -12.11 0.61
C HIS A 75 -5.87 -13.03 1.22
N ASP A 76 -4.88 -13.46 0.44
CA ASP A 76 -3.73 -14.21 0.96
C ASP A 76 -2.67 -13.23 1.48
N HIS A 77 -2.44 -13.25 2.78
CA HIS A 77 -1.55 -12.34 3.48
C HIS A 77 -0.14 -12.91 3.71
N GLU A 78 0.16 -14.12 3.23
CA GLU A 78 1.42 -14.82 3.55
C GLU A 78 2.64 -13.99 3.14
N ILE A 79 2.67 -13.49 1.91
CA ILE A 79 3.77 -12.68 1.38
C ILE A 79 3.94 -11.39 2.18
N LEU A 80 2.83 -10.71 2.50
CA LEU A 80 2.87 -9.47 3.28
C LEU A 80 3.46 -9.71 4.67
N ILE A 81 2.93 -10.70 5.41
CA ILE A 81 3.37 -11.03 6.78
C ILE A 81 4.84 -11.47 6.79
N LYS A 82 5.22 -12.32 5.84
CA LYS A 82 6.61 -12.79 5.74
C LYS A 82 7.55 -11.61 5.45
N THR A 83 7.19 -10.72 4.54
CA THR A 83 8.01 -9.55 4.22
C THR A 83 8.16 -8.60 5.40
N ILE A 84 7.08 -8.32 6.15
CA ILE A 84 7.14 -7.52 7.39
C ILE A 84 8.10 -8.17 8.39
N THR A 85 7.96 -9.47 8.60
CA THR A 85 8.78 -10.23 9.53
C THR A 85 10.25 -10.19 9.14
N ASP A 86 10.54 -10.47 7.85
CA ASP A 86 11.92 -10.49 7.33
C ASP A 86 12.60 -9.12 7.40
N VAL A 87 11.87 -8.03 7.19
CA VAL A 87 12.42 -6.67 7.35
C VAL A 87 12.70 -6.38 8.82
N ASN A 88 11.77 -6.68 9.72
CA ASN A 88 11.86 -6.35 11.13
C ASN A 88 12.90 -7.20 11.89
N GLN A 89 13.13 -8.45 11.48
CA GLN A 89 14.10 -9.35 12.13
C GLN A 89 15.55 -9.12 11.67
N ASN A 90 15.78 -8.57 10.49
CA ASN A 90 17.13 -8.34 9.96
C ASN A 90 17.78 -7.06 10.52
N SER A 91 17.82 -6.92 11.85
CA SER A 91 18.38 -5.76 12.55
C SER A 91 19.92 -5.73 12.65
N GLU A 92 20.62 -6.69 12.05
CA GLU A 92 22.10 -6.77 12.08
C GLU A 92 22.82 -5.73 11.21
N LYS A 93 22.09 -4.94 10.43
CA LYS A 93 22.66 -3.90 9.57
C LYS A 93 22.88 -2.58 10.31
N LYS A 94 23.84 -1.80 9.82
CA LYS A 94 24.21 -0.47 10.36
C LYS A 94 23.02 0.50 10.49
N THR A 95 21.95 0.27 9.76
CA THR A 95 20.71 1.06 9.80
C THR A 95 19.56 0.14 10.13
N PRO A 96 18.99 0.19 11.35
CA PRO A 96 17.80 -0.55 11.69
C PRO A 96 16.65 -0.14 10.79
N ARG A 97 15.90 -1.12 10.28
CA ARG A 97 14.73 -0.90 9.43
C ARG A 97 13.49 -1.42 10.12
N SER A 98 12.39 -0.73 9.89
CA SER A 98 11.07 -1.17 10.33
C SER A 98 10.11 -1.24 9.15
N ALA A 99 9.21 -2.22 9.18
CA ALA A 99 8.13 -2.34 8.22
C ALA A 99 6.80 -2.54 8.92
N VAL A 100 5.76 -1.96 8.34
CA VAL A 100 4.35 -2.21 8.68
C VAL A 100 3.59 -2.56 7.41
N GLY A 101 2.41 -3.19 7.55
CA GLY A 101 1.65 -3.65 6.40
C GLY A 101 0.27 -3.00 6.27
N ILE A 102 -0.20 -2.93 5.03
CA ILE A 102 -1.57 -2.57 4.67
C ILE A 102 -2.16 -3.77 3.93
N ALA A 103 -3.18 -4.40 4.50
CA ALA A 103 -3.76 -5.65 3.98
C ALA A 103 -5.00 -5.39 3.10
N THR A 104 -5.32 -6.32 2.21
CA THR A 104 -6.63 -6.40 1.56
C THR A 104 -7.47 -7.41 2.35
N LEU A 105 -8.62 -7.01 2.87
CA LEU A 105 -9.45 -7.82 3.75
C LEU A 105 -10.62 -8.46 3.01
N ASP A 106 -11.05 -9.63 3.47
CA ASP A 106 -12.39 -10.15 3.16
C ASP A 106 -13.43 -9.45 4.04
N LEU A 107 -14.66 -9.30 3.53
CA LEU A 107 -15.78 -8.76 4.31
C LEU A 107 -16.13 -9.67 5.50
N ASP A 108 -15.92 -10.97 5.32
CA ASP A 108 -16.19 -12.01 6.31
C ASP A 108 -14.98 -12.28 7.23
N ALA A 109 -13.89 -11.52 7.10
CA ALA A 109 -12.73 -11.64 7.98
C ALA A 109 -13.16 -11.66 9.45
N THR A 110 -12.75 -12.69 10.18
CA THR A 110 -13.09 -12.85 11.59
C THR A 110 -12.26 -11.92 12.48
N ASP A 111 -12.74 -11.64 13.68
CA ASP A 111 -11.98 -10.80 14.62
C ASP A 111 -10.63 -11.44 14.99
N ASN A 112 -10.57 -12.78 15.04
CA ASN A 112 -9.32 -13.50 15.29
C ASN A 112 -8.30 -13.31 14.14
N GLU A 113 -8.75 -13.31 12.88
CA GLU A 113 -7.89 -13.01 11.72
C GLU A 113 -7.37 -11.59 11.77
N LEU A 114 -8.23 -10.62 12.08
CA LEU A 114 -7.84 -9.23 12.22
C LEU A 114 -6.81 -9.02 13.34
N GLU A 115 -7.00 -9.64 14.51
CA GLU A 115 -6.03 -9.59 15.62
C GLU A 115 -4.70 -10.28 15.25
N ASN A 116 -4.72 -11.38 14.50
CA ASN A 116 -3.51 -12.04 14.02
C ASN A 116 -2.74 -11.16 13.01
N LEU A 117 -3.44 -10.49 12.10
CA LEU A 117 -2.83 -9.53 11.18
C LEU A 117 -2.21 -8.35 11.93
N LYS A 118 -2.92 -7.82 12.94
CA LYS A 118 -2.39 -6.77 13.81
C LYS A 118 -1.13 -7.21 14.54
N ALA A 119 -1.13 -8.39 15.12
CA ALA A 119 0.05 -8.97 15.79
C ALA A 119 1.24 -9.16 14.82
N SER A 120 0.96 -9.37 13.52
CA SER A 120 1.96 -9.49 12.46
C SER A 120 2.47 -8.15 11.93
N GLY A 121 1.98 -7.01 12.44
CA GLY A 121 2.43 -5.67 12.04
C GLY A 121 1.59 -4.99 10.97
N VAL A 122 0.38 -5.47 10.72
CA VAL A 122 -0.59 -4.76 9.86
C VAL A 122 -1.20 -3.59 10.62
N VAL A 123 -1.29 -2.43 9.98
CA VAL A 123 -1.74 -1.16 10.57
C VAL A 123 -2.87 -0.47 9.77
N GLY A 124 -3.32 -1.08 8.69
CA GLY A 124 -4.39 -0.54 7.86
C GLY A 124 -4.91 -1.53 6.84
N ALA A 125 -5.96 -1.15 6.14
CA ALA A 125 -6.57 -1.96 5.09
C ALA A 125 -6.81 -1.19 3.81
N GLN A 126 -6.57 -1.85 2.66
CA GLN A 126 -6.79 -1.30 1.32
C GLN A 126 -8.26 -1.46 0.90
N PHE A 127 -8.87 -0.36 0.49
CA PHE A 127 -10.25 -0.32 -0.01
C PHE A 127 -10.25 0.09 -1.48
N PHE A 128 -10.54 -0.85 -2.36
CA PHE A 128 -10.61 -0.64 -3.81
C PHE A 128 -12.02 -0.22 -4.20
N MET A 129 -12.23 1.11 -4.33
CA MET A 129 -13.53 1.73 -4.59
C MET A 129 -13.57 2.47 -5.94
N LYS A 130 -12.62 2.22 -6.83
CA LYS A 130 -12.62 2.75 -8.18
C LYS A 130 -13.66 2.02 -9.03
N ALA A 131 -14.49 2.77 -9.77
CA ALA A 131 -15.52 2.21 -10.61
C ALA A 131 -14.98 1.13 -11.58
N GLY A 132 -15.60 -0.03 -11.59
CA GLY A 132 -15.18 -1.21 -12.36
C GLY A 132 -14.12 -2.09 -11.67
N GLU A 133 -13.50 -1.63 -10.59
CA GLU A 133 -12.53 -2.37 -9.80
C GLU A 133 -12.99 -2.53 -8.32
N ASN A 134 -14.25 -2.18 -8.03
CA ASN A 134 -14.79 -2.22 -6.68
C ASN A 134 -14.78 -3.64 -6.12
N LYS A 135 -14.04 -3.86 -5.05
CA LYS A 135 -14.09 -5.12 -4.28
C LYS A 135 -15.21 -5.10 -3.23
N TYR A 136 -15.65 -3.91 -2.81
CA TYR A 136 -16.69 -3.72 -1.80
C TYR A 136 -17.83 -2.83 -2.30
N GLN A 137 -19.03 -3.04 -1.75
CA GLN A 137 -20.06 -2.01 -1.80
C GLN A 137 -19.77 -0.95 -0.73
N TRP A 138 -20.27 0.28 -0.92
CA TRP A 138 -19.97 1.38 0.00
C TRP A 138 -20.43 1.12 1.44
N ASP A 139 -21.57 0.44 1.63
CA ASP A 139 -22.09 0.11 2.95
C ASP A 139 -21.24 -0.96 3.64
N ASP A 140 -20.71 -1.91 2.89
CA ASP A 140 -19.79 -2.94 3.39
C ASP A 140 -18.44 -2.33 3.76
N ALA A 141 -17.90 -1.46 2.90
CA ALA A 141 -16.68 -0.72 3.16
C ALA A 141 -16.79 0.13 4.42
N GLU A 142 -17.93 0.80 4.64
CA GLU A 142 -18.19 1.60 5.85
C GLU A 142 -18.20 0.72 7.11
N ARG A 143 -18.90 -0.44 7.08
CA ARG A 143 -18.88 -1.39 8.21
C ARG A 143 -17.49 -1.89 8.53
N LEU A 144 -16.72 -2.21 7.48
CA LEU A 144 -15.35 -2.66 7.66
C LEU A 144 -14.45 -1.54 8.20
N ALA A 145 -14.62 -0.29 7.75
CA ALA A 145 -13.89 0.86 8.25
C ALA A 145 -14.08 1.05 9.77
N TRP A 146 -15.30 0.86 10.28
CA TRP A 146 -15.57 0.90 11.71
C TRP A 146 -14.88 -0.24 12.46
N ARG A 147 -14.93 -1.48 11.95
CA ARG A 147 -14.27 -2.63 12.59
C ARG A 147 -12.76 -2.46 12.70
N ILE A 148 -12.10 -2.02 11.62
CA ILE A 148 -10.65 -1.84 11.63
C ILE A 148 -10.21 -0.63 12.46
N HIS A 149 -11.09 0.38 12.60
CA HIS A 149 -10.83 1.52 13.47
C HIS A 149 -10.67 1.11 14.94
N ASP A 150 -11.47 0.17 15.43
CA ASP A 150 -11.37 -0.37 16.78
C ASP A 150 -10.01 -1.05 17.05
N LEU A 151 -9.32 -1.50 15.99
CA LEU A 151 -7.95 -2.02 16.05
C LEU A 151 -6.87 -0.92 16.02
N GLY A 152 -7.26 0.34 15.82
CA GLY A 152 -6.36 1.47 15.61
C GLY A 152 -5.80 1.57 14.19
N TRP A 153 -6.43 0.91 13.22
CA TRP A 153 -6.01 0.91 11.82
C TRP A 153 -6.61 2.08 11.04
N HIS A 154 -5.96 2.43 9.94
CA HIS A 154 -6.47 3.40 8.96
C HIS A 154 -7.00 2.71 7.70
N VAL A 155 -7.80 3.44 6.94
CA VAL A 155 -8.25 3.05 5.60
C VAL A 155 -7.28 3.59 4.56
N ASP A 156 -6.81 2.74 3.67
CA ASP A 156 -6.03 3.12 2.48
C ASP A 156 -6.96 3.00 1.26
N LEU A 157 -7.44 4.16 0.74
CA LEU A 157 -8.54 4.23 -0.21
C LEU A 157 -8.06 4.46 -1.64
N LYS A 158 -8.37 3.53 -2.54
CA LYS A 158 -8.15 3.65 -3.98
C LYS A 158 -9.46 4.01 -4.67
N ILE A 159 -9.60 5.28 -5.07
CA ILE A 159 -10.76 5.84 -5.75
C ILE A 159 -10.30 6.79 -6.87
N ASP A 160 -11.11 6.98 -7.94
CA ASP A 160 -10.90 8.10 -8.85
C ASP A 160 -11.30 9.40 -8.13
N GLY A 161 -10.34 10.27 -7.88
CA GLY A 161 -10.55 11.53 -7.18
C GLY A 161 -11.59 12.44 -7.83
N SER A 162 -11.89 12.25 -9.12
CA SER A 162 -12.97 12.96 -9.80
C SER A 162 -14.33 12.65 -9.17
N ASP A 163 -14.50 11.47 -8.58
CA ASP A 163 -15.74 10.96 -8.02
C ASP A 163 -15.86 11.26 -6.50
N LEU A 164 -14.81 11.80 -5.86
CA LEU A 164 -14.82 12.14 -4.42
C LEU A 164 -15.99 13.01 -4.00
N HIS A 165 -16.48 13.88 -4.86
CA HIS A 165 -17.60 14.75 -4.55
C HIS A 165 -18.94 14.01 -4.35
N GLU A 166 -19.05 12.78 -4.87
CA GLU A 166 -20.25 11.95 -4.73
C GLU A 166 -20.29 11.25 -3.37
N VAL A 167 -19.12 11.00 -2.79
CA VAL A 167 -18.96 10.23 -1.55
C VAL A 167 -18.37 11.04 -0.39
N GLU A 168 -18.16 12.35 -0.58
CA GLU A 168 -17.55 13.24 0.41
C GLU A 168 -18.21 13.16 1.78
N GLN A 169 -19.55 13.19 1.83
CA GLN A 169 -20.33 13.14 3.08
C GLN A 169 -20.09 11.81 3.81
N ARG A 170 -20.06 10.70 3.06
CA ARG A 170 -19.81 9.37 3.59
C ARG A 170 -18.41 9.26 4.16
N LEU A 171 -17.39 9.65 3.39
CA LEU A 171 -16.01 9.62 3.85
C LEU A 171 -15.77 10.51 5.07
N ALA A 172 -16.45 11.66 5.13
CA ALA A 172 -16.39 12.56 6.28
C ALA A 172 -16.97 11.95 7.57
N SER A 173 -17.87 10.94 7.46
CA SER A 173 -18.44 10.22 8.60
C SER A 173 -17.65 9.00 9.02
N TRP A 174 -16.73 8.51 8.20
CA TRP A 174 -15.93 7.34 8.54
C TRP A 174 -14.99 7.63 9.72
N PRO A 175 -14.69 6.62 10.55
CA PRO A 175 -13.79 6.79 11.69
C PRO A 175 -12.33 6.85 11.26
N GLY A 176 -11.48 7.46 12.07
CA GLY A 176 -10.02 7.45 11.90
C GLY A 176 -9.53 8.21 10.69
N TYR A 177 -8.36 7.82 10.22
CA TYR A 177 -7.69 8.41 9.07
C TYR A 177 -7.98 7.66 7.78
N ILE A 178 -8.09 8.40 6.68
CA ILE A 178 -8.22 7.88 5.33
C ILE A 178 -7.01 8.35 4.51
N ILE A 179 -6.23 7.42 4.01
CA ILE A 179 -5.11 7.71 3.12
C ILE A 179 -5.59 7.51 1.68
N LEU A 180 -5.48 8.52 0.84
CA LEU A 180 -5.85 8.41 -0.57
C LEU A 180 -4.65 7.96 -1.41
N HIS A 181 -4.78 6.84 -2.11
CA HIS A 181 -3.79 6.35 -3.06
C HIS A 181 -3.46 7.42 -4.11
N HIS A 182 -2.16 7.57 -4.40
CA HIS A 182 -1.68 8.41 -5.50
C HIS A 182 -2.31 9.81 -5.55
N ILE A 183 -2.45 10.45 -4.38
CA ILE A 183 -3.06 11.79 -4.27
C ILE A 183 -4.49 11.82 -4.82
N GLY A 184 -5.23 10.71 -4.72
CA GLY A 184 -6.62 10.57 -5.14
C GLY A 184 -6.82 10.19 -6.61
N LEU A 185 -5.79 9.70 -7.34
CA LEU A 185 -5.93 9.14 -8.69
C LEU A 185 -6.84 9.97 -9.62
N PHE A 186 -6.60 11.27 -9.77
CA PHE A 186 -7.42 12.13 -10.63
C PHE A 186 -7.22 11.82 -12.12
N LEU A 187 -7.68 10.66 -12.57
CA LEU A 187 -7.42 10.11 -13.89
C LEU A 187 -8.08 10.92 -15.03
N ARG A 188 -9.26 11.48 -14.78
CA ARG A 188 -10.07 12.19 -15.79
C ARG A 188 -9.91 13.68 -15.75
N THR A 189 -9.06 14.21 -14.91
CA THR A 189 -9.06 15.63 -14.60
C THR A 189 -7.99 16.40 -15.22
N LYS A 190 -8.32 17.62 -15.49
CA LYS A 190 -7.42 18.59 -16.08
C LYS A 190 -7.36 19.91 -15.32
N THR A 191 -8.13 20.11 -14.24
CA THR A 191 -8.13 21.38 -13.53
C THR A 191 -8.44 21.23 -12.03
N LEU A 192 -7.82 22.09 -11.21
CA LEU A 192 -8.10 22.21 -9.77
C LEU A 192 -9.52 22.72 -9.45
N LYS A 193 -10.29 23.14 -10.48
CA LYS A 193 -11.66 23.67 -10.33
C LYS A 193 -12.73 22.59 -10.31
N GLN A 194 -12.38 21.33 -10.59
CA GLN A 194 -13.35 20.24 -10.60
C GLN A 194 -13.91 19.93 -9.21
N ARG A 195 -15.09 19.31 -9.20
CA ARG A 195 -15.83 19.01 -7.96
C ARG A 195 -15.07 18.07 -7.02
N GLY A 196 -14.46 17.02 -7.57
CA GLY A 196 -13.69 16.04 -6.80
C GLY A 196 -12.50 16.67 -6.08
N PHE A 197 -11.72 17.57 -6.74
CA PHE A 197 -10.62 18.26 -6.10
C PHE A 197 -11.09 19.20 -4.97
N LYS A 198 -12.22 19.87 -5.17
CA LYS A 198 -12.84 20.69 -4.10
C LYS A 198 -13.34 19.83 -2.93
N ALA A 199 -13.84 18.63 -3.19
CA ALA A 199 -14.20 17.68 -2.14
C ALA A 199 -12.96 17.23 -1.37
N LEU A 200 -11.85 16.90 -2.07
CA LEU A 200 -10.58 16.57 -1.44
C LEU A 200 -10.11 17.69 -0.48
N THR A 201 -10.10 18.94 -0.93
CA THR A 201 -9.68 20.05 -0.06
C THR A 201 -10.58 20.18 1.18
N ARG A 202 -11.89 20.02 1.03
CA ARG A 202 -12.80 20.06 2.19
C ARG A 202 -12.63 18.89 3.16
N LEU A 203 -12.28 17.71 2.65
CA LEU A 203 -11.96 16.55 3.50
C LEU A 203 -10.67 16.80 4.28
N ILE A 204 -9.63 17.32 3.64
CA ILE A 204 -8.37 17.70 4.31
C ILE A 204 -8.63 18.77 5.38
N ASP A 205 -9.43 19.80 5.08
CA ASP A 205 -9.74 20.87 6.04
C ASP A 205 -10.54 20.37 7.28
N ARG A 206 -11.09 19.14 7.20
CA ARG A 206 -11.79 18.47 8.30
C ARG A 206 -10.94 17.45 9.06
N ASP A 207 -9.64 17.38 8.79
CA ASP A 207 -8.70 16.37 9.32
C ASP A 207 -9.13 14.92 8.97
N LYS A 208 -9.55 14.68 7.71
CA LYS A 208 -9.97 13.37 7.20
C LYS A 208 -9.07 12.85 6.08
#